data_3316644e9b167c3e05e10197a6dc2ff9
#
_entry.id   3316644e9b167c3e05e10197a6dc2ff9
#
_cell.length_a   1.000
_cell.length_b   1.000
_cell.length_c   1.000
_cell.angle_alpha   90.00
_cell.angle_beta   90.00
_cell.angle_gamma   90.00
#
_symmetry.space_group_name_H-M   'P 1'
#
loop_
_entity.id
_entity.type
_entity.pdbx_description
1 polymer ?
#
loop_
_entity_poly.entity_id
_entity_poly.type
_entity_poly.pdbx_seq_one_letter_code
_entity_poly.pdbx_strand_id
1 'polypeptide(L)'
;HVHVRDARAFLNSTGQTYDLIWVDAFARHMIPFHLTTVEFFAELRAHLASDGILAVNLASSGEGGDLLRANAVVQTMRQSFPHIESFAVKGPWNSPQSRSENLIFFAGRPLEGHTLSTITANVNRLVEQQRLPFEALALLAGERTRPWEAGVVLSDNYAPYDLLIGSRAQETRLE
;
A
#
# COMPACT_ATOMS: atom_id res chain seq x y z
N HIS A 1 -12.74 6.12 18.23
CA HIS A 1 -13.81 5.11 18.16
C HIS A 1 -13.27 3.86 17.49
N VAL A 2 -13.59 2.69 18.04
CA VAL A 2 -13.22 1.38 17.47
C VAL A 2 -14.49 0.70 16.97
N HIS A 3 -14.45 0.22 15.72
CA HIS A 3 -15.53 -0.53 15.11
C HIS A 3 -15.01 -1.92 14.71
N VAL A 4 -15.63 -2.97 15.26
CA VAL A 4 -15.25 -4.36 14.96
C VAL A 4 -16.20 -4.90 13.89
N ARG A 5 -15.83 -4.69 12.63
CA ARG A 5 -16.59 -5.18 11.47
C ARG A 5 -15.75 -5.10 10.18
N ASP A 6 -16.27 -5.67 9.11
CA ASP A 6 -15.66 -5.57 7.79
C ASP A 6 -15.50 -4.12 7.33
N ALA A 7 -14.36 -3.80 6.70
CA ALA A 7 -14.00 -2.44 6.30
C ALA A 7 -14.98 -1.86 5.26
N ARG A 8 -15.38 -2.64 4.25
CA ARG A 8 -16.33 -2.19 3.21
C ARG A 8 -17.74 -1.99 3.80
N ALA A 9 -18.15 -2.91 4.68
CA ALA A 9 -19.43 -2.75 5.38
C ALA A 9 -19.44 -1.49 6.27
N PHE A 10 -18.28 -1.12 6.83
CA PHE A 10 -18.13 0.15 7.55
C PHE A 10 -18.24 1.35 6.61
N LEU A 11 -17.46 1.39 5.54
CA LEU A 11 -17.49 2.49 4.56
C LEU A 11 -18.90 2.71 4.00
N ASN A 12 -19.58 1.63 3.59
CA ASN A 12 -20.94 1.70 3.06
C ASN A 12 -22.00 2.21 4.06
N SER A 13 -21.67 2.23 5.35
CA SER A 13 -22.60 2.69 6.42
C SER A 13 -22.25 4.07 6.98
N THR A 14 -21.09 4.64 6.60
CA THR A 14 -20.67 5.96 7.07
C THR A 14 -20.79 6.99 5.95
N GLY A 15 -21.21 8.21 6.27
CA GLY A 15 -21.16 9.35 5.37
C GLY A 15 -19.95 10.26 5.62
N GLN A 16 -18.97 9.81 6.39
CA GLN A 16 -17.83 10.64 6.77
C GLN A 16 -16.74 10.61 5.71
N THR A 17 -16.00 11.72 5.61
CA THR A 17 -14.77 11.82 4.85
C THR A 17 -13.59 11.94 5.80
N TYR A 18 -12.42 11.49 5.36
CA TYR A 18 -11.20 11.39 6.15
C TYR A 18 -10.03 12.07 5.45
N ASP A 19 -9.17 12.73 6.22
CA ASP A 19 -7.92 13.29 5.70
C ASP A 19 -6.87 12.20 5.45
N LEU A 20 -6.94 11.10 6.20
CA LEU A 20 -6.08 9.94 6.05
C LEU A 20 -6.91 8.67 6.20
N ILE A 21 -6.79 7.78 5.23
CA ILE A 21 -7.24 6.41 5.36
C ILE A 21 -6.01 5.51 5.29
N TRP A 22 -5.82 4.67 6.32
CA TRP A 22 -4.75 3.69 6.36
C TRP A 22 -5.34 2.29 6.25
N VAL A 23 -4.99 1.59 5.16
CA VAL A 23 -5.39 0.20 4.92
C VAL A 23 -4.23 -0.70 5.35
N ASP A 24 -4.41 -1.37 6.47
CA ASP A 24 -3.48 -2.34 7.03
C ASP A 24 -4.26 -3.58 7.46
N ALA A 25 -4.87 -4.24 6.48
CA ALA A 25 -5.82 -5.32 6.69
C ALA A 25 -5.25 -6.64 6.17
N PHE A 26 -4.80 -7.49 7.08
CA PHE A 26 -4.25 -8.78 6.75
C PHE A 26 -5.12 -9.92 7.30
N ALA A 27 -5.47 -10.87 6.44
CA ALA A 27 -5.95 -12.18 6.84
C ALA A 27 -4.79 -13.17 6.63
N ARG A 28 -4.19 -13.62 7.76
CA ARG A 28 -2.97 -14.43 7.78
C ARG A 28 -1.76 -13.65 7.24
N HIS A 29 -1.45 -13.71 5.95
CA HIS A 29 -0.31 -13.00 5.33
C HIS A 29 -0.72 -12.25 4.07
N MET A 30 -2.01 -12.09 3.81
CA MET A 30 -2.53 -11.48 2.60
C MET A 30 -3.65 -10.50 2.92
N ILE A 31 -3.80 -9.49 2.09
CA ILE A 31 -4.98 -8.64 2.12
C ILE A 31 -6.16 -9.47 1.57
N PRO A 32 -7.33 -9.47 2.24
CA PRO A 32 -8.52 -10.10 1.69
C PRO A 32 -8.85 -9.55 0.29
N PHE A 33 -9.13 -10.42 -0.67
CA PHE A 33 -9.29 -10.03 -2.08
C PHE A 33 -10.30 -8.89 -2.29
N HIS A 34 -11.40 -8.87 -1.55
CA HIS A 34 -12.45 -7.85 -1.64
C HIS A 34 -11.99 -6.45 -1.18
N LEU A 35 -10.79 -6.35 -0.58
CA LEU A 35 -10.12 -5.10 -0.22
C LEU A 35 -9.00 -4.72 -1.20
N THR A 36 -8.96 -5.34 -2.38
CA THR A 36 -7.97 -5.06 -3.42
C THR A 36 -8.59 -4.76 -4.79
N THR A 37 -9.90 -4.57 -4.86
CA THR A 37 -10.67 -4.41 -6.11
C THR A 37 -10.86 -2.93 -6.49
N VAL A 38 -11.15 -2.67 -7.75
CA VAL A 38 -11.43 -1.30 -8.23
C VAL A 38 -12.60 -0.68 -7.49
N GLU A 39 -13.60 -1.48 -7.15
CA GLU A 39 -14.80 -1.05 -6.42
C GLU A 39 -14.40 -0.58 -5.01
N PHE A 40 -13.56 -1.34 -4.32
CA PHE A 40 -13.08 -0.95 -2.99
C PHE A 40 -12.23 0.32 -3.04
N PHE A 41 -11.32 0.47 -3.99
CA PHE A 41 -10.53 1.69 -4.13
C PHE A 41 -11.38 2.91 -4.54
N ALA A 42 -12.45 2.72 -5.30
CA ALA A 42 -13.42 3.77 -5.59
C ALA A 42 -14.19 4.19 -4.33
N GLU A 43 -14.60 3.23 -3.49
CA GLU A 43 -15.22 3.51 -2.18
C GLU A 43 -14.27 4.31 -1.28
N LEU A 44 -12.99 3.88 -1.15
CA LEU A 44 -11.98 4.63 -0.40
C LEU A 44 -11.82 6.05 -0.93
N ARG A 45 -11.79 6.23 -2.26
CA ARG A 45 -11.67 7.54 -2.89
C ARG A 45 -12.85 8.45 -2.57
N ALA A 46 -14.05 7.90 -2.51
CA ALA A 46 -15.27 8.65 -2.16
C ALA A 46 -15.28 9.11 -0.70
N HIS A 47 -14.59 8.37 0.18
CA HIS A 47 -14.46 8.69 1.60
C HIS A 47 -13.20 9.51 1.96
N LEU A 48 -12.38 9.88 0.99
CA LEU A 48 -11.26 10.78 1.21
C LEU A 48 -11.70 12.24 1.03
N ALA A 49 -11.22 13.10 1.93
CA ALA A 49 -11.28 14.54 1.75
C ALA A 49 -10.58 14.97 0.47
N SER A 50 -10.79 16.22 0.01
CA SER A 50 -10.21 16.71 -1.23
C SER A 50 -8.68 16.58 -1.26
N ASP A 51 -8.02 16.77 -0.13
CA ASP A 51 -6.57 16.71 0.06
C ASP A 51 -6.15 15.48 0.87
N GLY A 52 -7.08 14.52 1.02
CA GLY A 52 -6.88 13.31 1.78
C GLY A 52 -5.88 12.36 1.11
N ILE A 53 -5.21 11.57 1.94
CA ILE A 53 -4.20 10.59 1.54
C ILE A 53 -4.71 9.20 1.90
N LEU A 54 -4.62 8.29 0.93
CA LEU A 54 -4.74 6.85 1.15
C LEU A 54 -3.34 6.27 1.35
N ALA A 55 -3.13 5.54 2.45
CA ALA A 55 -1.96 4.73 2.68
C ALA A 55 -2.36 3.25 2.70
N VAL A 56 -1.66 2.40 1.95
CA VAL A 56 -1.91 0.96 1.90
C VAL A 56 -0.62 0.22 2.25
N ASN A 57 -0.67 -0.61 3.28
CA ASN A 57 0.41 -1.53 3.62
C ASN A 57 0.18 -2.87 2.94
N LEU A 58 1.17 -3.33 2.18
CA LEU A 58 1.17 -4.63 1.50
C LEU A 58 2.41 -5.41 1.89
N ALA A 59 2.22 -6.57 2.54
CA ALA A 59 3.32 -7.50 2.75
C ALA A 59 3.70 -8.14 1.41
N SER A 60 4.96 -8.02 1.03
CA SER A 60 5.49 -8.55 -0.23
C SER A 60 6.95 -8.96 -0.05
N SER A 61 7.37 -9.98 -0.77
CA SER A 61 8.81 -10.33 -0.86
C SER A 61 9.55 -9.48 -1.91
N GLY A 62 8.84 -8.65 -2.65
CA GLY A 62 9.42 -7.89 -3.77
C GLY A 62 9.84 -8.75 -4.96
N GLU A 63 9.57 -10.07 -4.93
CA GLU A 63 9.99 -11.02 -5.96
C GLU A 63 8.87 -12.01 -6.33
N GLY A 64 8.95 -12.58 -7.51
CA GLY A 64 8.08 -13.67 -7.96
C GLY A 64 6.59 -13.34 -7.90
N GLY A 65 5.79 -14.25 -7.35
CA GLY A 65 4.35 -14.09 -7.24
C GLY A 65 3.91 -12.91 -6.37
N ASP A 66 4.70 -12.54 -5.36
CA ASP A 66 4.43 -11.37 -4.53
C ASP A 66 4.53 -10.07 -5.33
N LEU A 67 5.50 -9.98 -6.24
CA LEU A 67 5.64 -8.84 -7.14
C LEU A 67 4.45 -8.75 -8.10
N LEU A 68 3.97 -9.89 -8.62
CA LEU A 68 2.78 -9.93 -9.47
C LEU A 68 1.54 -9.42 -8.73
N ARG A 69 1.37 -9.79 -7.46
CA ARG A 69 0.28 -9.29 -6.61
C ARG A 69 0.40 -7.80 -6.36
N ALA A 70 1.61 -7.33 -6.03
CA ALA A 70 1.85 -5.91 -5.81
C ALA A 70 1.56 -5.10 -7.09
N ASN A 71 2.00 -5.58 -8.26
CA ASN A 71 1.66 -4.99 -9.56
C ASN A 71 0.14 -4.94 -9.78
N ALA A 72 -0.58 -6.04 -9.51
CA ALA A 72 -2.03 -6.08 -9.66
C ALA A 72 -2.72 -5.05 -8.74
N VAL A 73 -2.31 -4.97 -7.48
CA VAL A 73 -2.86 -3.97 -6.55
C VAL A 73 -2.60 -2.55 -7.04
N VAL A 74 -1.37 -2.23 -7.47
CA VAL A 74 -1.04 -0.88 -7.98
C VAL A 74 -1.85 -0.55 -9.23
N GLN A 75 -1.97 -1.47 -10.19
CA GLN A 75 -2.77 -1.23 -11.41
C GLN A 75 -4.24 -1.03 -11.08
N THR A 76 -4.74 -1.74 -10.07
CA THR A 76 -6.11 -1.57 -9.58
C THR A 76 -6.31 -0.23 -8.89
N MET A 77 -5.39 0.17 -8.01
CA MET A 77 -5.41 1.48 -7.34
C MET A 77 -5.38 2.64 -8.36
N ARG A 78 -4.63 2.49 -9.46
CA ARG A 78 -4.52 3.51 -10.51
C ARG A 78 -5.84 3.85 -11.20
N GLN A 79 -6.84 2.98 -11.12
CA GLN A 79 -8.17 3.26 -11.66
C GLN A 79 -8.87 4.40 -10.87
N SER A 80 -8.54 4.58 -9.61
CA SER A 80 -9.12 5.61 -8.73
C SER A 80 -8.11 6.69 -8.31
N PHE A 81 -6.83 6.38 -8.35
CA PHE A 81 -5.73 7.23 -7.89
C PHE A 81 -4.64 7.34 -8.97
N PRO A 82 -4.61 8.40 -9.77
CA PRO A 82 -3.63 8.53 -10.85
C PRO A 82 -2.19 8.70 -10.34
N HIS A 83 -2.02 9.19 -9.10
CA HIS A 83 -0.72 9.39 -8.48
C HIS A 83 -0.54 8.45 -7.30
N ILE A 84 0.45 7.57 -7.41
CA ILE A 84 0.81 6.61 -6.38
C ILE A 84 2.33 6.65 -6.20
N GLU A 85 2.76 6.91 -4.98
CA GLU A 85 4.14 6.75 -4.54
C GLU A 85 4.25 5.47 -3.72
N SER A 86 5.36 4.76 -3.83
CA SER A 86 5.57 3.51 -3.11
C SER A 86 6.97 3.40 -2.54
N PHE A 87 7.03 2.82 -1.33
CA PHE A 87 8.25 2.67 -0.57
C PHE A 87 8.36 1.24 -0.07
N ALA A 88 9.56 0.66 -0.20
CA ALA A 88 9.90 -0.59 0.45
C ALA A 88 10.42 -0.31 1.86
N VAL A 89 9.79 -0.91 2.86
CA VAL A 89 10.17 -0.74 4.26
C VAL A 89 10.87 -2.02 4.72
N LYS A 90 12.17 -1.90 4.99
CA LYS A 90 12.98 -2.94 5.63
C LYS A 90 12.93 -2.75 7.13
N GLY A 91 12.27 -3.64 7.86
CA GLY A 91 12.24 -3.59 9.31
C GLY A 91 13.51 -4.16 9.95
N PRO A 92 13.85 -3.76 11.19
CA PRO A 92 14.98 -4.32 11.94
C PRO A 92 14.82 -5.81 12.24
N TRP A 93 13.62 -6.33 12.12
CA TRP A 93 13.29 -7.76 12.22
C TRP A 93 13.54 -8.54 10.92
N ASN A 94 13.83 -7.86 9.82
CA ASN A 94 14.20 -8.52 8.58
C ASN A 94 15.67 -8.94 8.69
N SER A 95 15.93 -10.24 8.81
CA SER A 95 17.29 -10.73 8.67
C SER A 95 17.82 -10.41 7.26
N PRO A 96 19.14 -10.33 7.06
CA PRO A 96 19.71 -10.13 5.72
C PRO A 96 19.25 -11.18 4.69
N GLN A 97 18.76 -12.33 5.18
CA GLN A 97 18.19 -13.41 4.38
C GLN A 97 16.66 -13.31 4.23
N SER A 98 16.00 -12.45 5.00
CA SER A 98 14.55 -12.24 4.85
C SER A 98 14.27 -11.45 3.58
N ARG A 99 13.53 -12.07 2.67
CA ARG A 99 13.04 -11.42 1.45
C ARG A 99 11.67 -10.76 1.64
N SER A 100 11.13 -10.82 2.86
CA SER A 100 9.85 -10.18 3.17
C SER A 100 10.07 -8.70 3.45
N GLU A 101 9.41 -7.87 2.68
CA GLU A 101 9.39 -6.42 2.84
C GLU A 101 7.93 -5.97 2.97
N ASN A 102 7.71 -4.86 3.64
CA ASN A 102 6.44 -4.17 3.53
C ASN A 102 6.55 -3.11 2.44
N LEU A 103 5.60 -3.13 1.53
CA LEU A 103 5.44 -2.09 0.53
C LEU A 103 4.34 -1.15 1.03
N ILE A 104 4.69 0.12 1.23
CA ILE A 104 3.74 1.14 1.59
C ILE A 104 3.45 1.98 0.35
N PHE A 105 2.18 2.02 -0.03
CA PHE A 105 1.68 2.85 -1.12
C PHE A 105 0.98 4.07 -0.56
N PHE A 106 1.33 5.24 -1.05
CA PHE A 106 0.60 6.48 -0.79
C PHE A 106 -0.07 6.93 -2.08
N ALA A 107 -1.37 7.16 -2.00
CA ALA A 107 -2.17 7.60 -3.13
C ALA A 107 -3.03 8.82 -2.74
N GLY A 108 -3.19 9.76 -3.67
CA GLY A 108 -3.92 10.98 -3.42
C GLY A 108 -3.79 11.94 -4.60
N ARG A 109 -3.94 13.23 -4.35
CA ARG A 109 -3.57 14.27 -5.33
C ARG A 109 -2.04 14.33 -5.46
N PRO A 110 -1.54 14.80 -6.63
CA PRO A 110 -0.12 15.11 -6.75
C PRO A 110 0.29 16.04 -5.60
N LEU A 111 1.35 15.69 -4.93
CA LEU A 111 1.96 16.56 -3.92
C LEU A 111 2.75 17.65 -4.66
N GLU A 112 2.06 18.55 -5.38
CA GLU A 112 2.67 19.66 -6.07
C GLU A 112 3.47 20.50 -5.07
N GLY A 113 4.74 20.75 -5.38
CA GLY A 113 5.65 21.50 -4.51
C GLY A 113 6.29 20.69 -3.37
N HIS A 114 5.95 19.42 -3.20
CA HIS A 114 6.59 18.55 -2.21
C HIS A 114 7.80 17.85 -2.83
N THR A 115 8.93 18.49 -2.81
CA THR A 115 10.22 17.88 -3.17
C THR A 115 10.75 17.06 -1.99
N LEU A 116 11.67 16.14 -2.25
CA LEU A 116 12.35 15.41 -1.17
C LEU A 116 12.98 16.38 -0.15
N SER A 117 13.48 17.54 -0.60
CA SER A 117 14.05 18.56 0.28
C SER A 117 13.00 19.18 1.20
N THR A 118 11.79 19.49 0.70
CA THR A 118 10.71 20.04 1.54
C THR A 118 10.16 19.01 2.53
N ILE A 119 10.07 17.75 2.13
CA ILE A 119 9.69 16.65 3.02
C ILE A 119 10.74 16.49 4.11
N THR A 120 12.03 16.44 3.75
CA THR A 120 13.13 16.33 4.71
C THR A 120 13.13 17.50 5.69
N ALA A 121 12.96 18.73 5.21
CA ALA A 121 12.89 19.91 6.08
C ALA A 121 11.71 19.83 7.07
N ASN A 122 10.55 19.36 6.62
CA ASN A 122 9.39 19.19 7.49
C ASN A 122 9.62 18.10 8.55
N VAL A 123 10.21 16.96 8.17
CA VAL A 123 10.53 15.87 9.11
C VAL A 123 11.55 16.35 10.14
N ASN A 124 12.63 17.03 9.73
CA ASN A 124 13.61 17.63 10.64
C ASN A 124 12.93 18.55 11.67
N ARG A 125 12.08 19.45 11.20
CA ARG A 125 11.33 20.36 12.08
C ARG A 125 10.44 19.61 13.07
N LEU A 126 9.77 18.54 12.65
CA LEU A 126 8.92 17.73 13.53
C LEU A 126 9.74 16.92 14.55
N VAL A 127 10.94 16.45 14.17
CA VAL A 127 11.87 15.79 15.10
C VAL A 127 12.40 16.79 16.13
N GLU A 128 12.82 17.99 15.70
CA GLU A 128 13.26 19.08 16.61
C GLU A 128 12.17 19.49 17.60
N GLN A 129 10.90 19.47 17.15
CA GLN A 129 9.73 19.73 18.01
C GLN A 129 9.34 18.52 18.88
N GLN A 130 10.08 17.42 18.85
CA GLN A 130 9.77 16.16 19.54
C GLN A 130 8.40 15.56 19.19
N ARG A 131 7.88 15.89 18.01
CA ARG A 131 6.61 15.36 17.49
C ARG A 131 6.80 14.07 16.67
N LEU A 132 8.01 13.82 16.20
CA LEU A 132 8.44 12.57 15.58
C LEU A 132 9.72 12.08 16.25
N PRO A 133 9.93 10.76 16.34
CA PRO A 133 11.18 10.21 16.85
C PRO A 133 12.33 10.48 15.85
N PHE A 134 13.56 10.52 16.36
CA PHE A 134 14.77 10.75 15.53
C PHE A 134 14.89 9.72 14.38
N GLU A 135 14.48 8.49 14.62
CA GLU A 135 14.48 7.39 13.65
C GLU A 135 13.62 7.69 12.41
N ALA A 136 12.67 8.63 12.50
CA ALA A 136 11.88 9.07 11.35
C ALA A 136 12.75 9.60 10.20
N LEU A 137 13.94 10.15 10.49
CA LEU A 137 14.90 10.58 9.49
C LEU A 137 15.46 9.41 8.66
N ALA A 138 15.66 8.26 9.30
CA ALA A 138 16.14 7.05 8.62
C ALA A 138 15.09 6.50 7.64
N LEU A 139 13.80 6.72 7.90
CA LEU A 139 12.71 6.30 7.01
C LEU A 139 12.66 7.12 5.72
N LEU A 140 13.17 8.36 5.72
CA LEU A 140 13.29 9.18 4.50
C LEU A 140 14.32 8.63 3.52
N ALA A 141 15.26 7.83 3.99
CA ALA A 141 16.25 7.13 3.17
C ALA A 141 15.69 5.83 2.54
N GLY A 142 14.41 5.52 2.81
CA GLY A 142 13.73 4.36 2.22
C GLY A 142 13.82 4.38 0.71
N GLU A 143 14.20 3.25 0.13
CA GLU A 143 14.29 3.12 -1.32
C GLU A 143 12.88 3.28 -1.93
N ARG A 144 12.75 4.22 -2.87
CA ARG A 144 11.60 4.23 -3.76
C ARG A 144 11.59 2.93 -4.54
N THR A 145 10.44 2.32 -4.67
CA THR A 145 10.32 1.10 -5.45
C THR A 145 10.54 1.40 -6.93
N ARG A 146 10.90 0.36 -7.67
CA ARG A 146 11.03 0.42 -9.14
C ARG A 146 9.68 0.81 -9.76
N PRO A 147 9.68 1.35 -11.00
CA PRO A 147 8.45 1.56 -11.75
C PRO A 147 7.61 0.28 -11.80
N TRP A 148 6.33 0.40 -11.51
CA TRP A 148 5.41 -0.72 -11.53
C TRP A 148 5.05 -1.10 -12.96
N GLU A 149 5.17 -2.37 -13.28
CA GLU A 149 4.86 -2.92 -14.60
C GLU A 149 3.36 -3.05 -14.83
N ALA A 150 2.96 -3.34 -16.07
CA ALA A 150 1.60 -3.72 -16.38
C ALA A 150 1.18 -4.94 -15.57
N GLY A 151 -0.06 -4.97 -15.12
CA GLY A 151 -0.60 -6.05 -14.29
C GLY A 151 -2.10 -6.18 -14.47
N VAL A 152 -2.64 -7.24 -13.88
CA VAL A 152 -4.09 -7.47 -13.87
C VAL A 152 -4.76 -6.42 -13.02
N VAL A 153 -5.88 -5.89 -13.50
CA VAL A 153 -6.77 -5.04 -12.70
C VAL A 153 -7.81 -5.94 -12.03
N LEU A 154 -7.91 -5.84 -10.71
CA LEU A 154 -8.79 -6.66 -9.90
C LEU A 154 -10.16 -6.00 -9.74
N SER A 155 -11.23 -6.78 -9.90
CA SER A 155 -12.61 -6.33 -9.65
C SER A 155 -13.33 -7.32 -8.74
N ASP A 156 -14.49 -6.94 -8.19
CA ASP A 156 -15.29 -7.81 -7.33
C ASP A 156 -15.71 -9.11 -8.06
N ASN A 157 -15.84 -9.05 -9.39
CA ASN A 157 -16.18 -10.19 -10.23
C ASN A 157 -14.97 -10.97 -10.76
N TYR A 158 -13.76 -10.40 -10.66
CA TYR A 158 -12.52 -11.00 -11.14
C TYR A 158 -11.33 -10.53 -10.31
N ALA A 159 -11.01 -11.28 -9.28
CA ALA A 159 -9.87 -11.00 -8.42
C ALA A 159 -9.04 -12.28 -8.21
N PRO A 160 -8.21 -12.68 -9.20
CA PRO A 160 -7.37 -13.89 -9.08
C PRO A 160 -6.16 -13.64 -8.15
N TYR A 161 -6.31 -12.82 -7.13
CA TYR A 161 -5.25 -12.39 -6.23
C TYR A 161 -4.49 -13.55 -5.59
N ASP A 162 -5.23 -14.60 -5.18
CA ASP A 162 -4.65 -15.79 -4.56
C ASP A 162 -3.94 -16.70 -5.58
N LEU A 163 -4.31 -16.62 -6.86
CA LEU A 163 -3.71 -17.42 -7.93
C LEU A 163 -2.39 -16.84 -8.42
N LEU A 164 -2.13 -15.57 -8.18
CA LEU A 164 -0.88 -14.90 -8.58
C LEU A 164 0.37 -15.41 -7.83
N ILE A 165 0.19 -16.30 -6.83
CA ILE A 165 1.31 -16.97 -6.13
C ILE A 165 1.79 -18.22 -6.87
N GLY A 166 0.94 -18.81 -7.71
CA GLY A 166 1.02 -20.22 -8.12
C GLY A 166 2.09 -20.57 -9.16
N SER A 167 2.80 -19.62 -9.77
CA SER A 167 3.70 -19.94 -10.88
C SER A 167 5.05 -20.55 -10.48
N ARG A 168 5.43 -20.56 -9.19
CA ARG A 168 6.69 -21.21 -8.73
C ARG A 168 6.54 -22.62 -8.15
N ALA A 169 5.35 -23.05 -7.79
CA ALA A 169 5.16 -24.38 -7.20
C ALA A 169 5.12 -25.52 -8.26
N GLN A 170 5.03 -25.19 -9.54
CA GLN A 170 4.96 -26.19 -10.61
C GLN A 170 6.33 -26.50 -11.27
N GLU A 171 7.30 -25.58 -11.17
CA GLU A 171 8.63 -25.83 -11.79
C GLU A 171 9.53 -26.79 -10.99
N THR A 172 9.23 -27.06 -9.72
CA THR A 172 10.05 -27.94 -8.85
C THR A 172 9.56 -29.39 -8.80
N ARG A 173 8.57 -29.79 -9.62
CA ARG A 173 8.05 -31.16 -9.67
C ARG A 173 8.32 -31.93 -10.97
N LEU A 174 9.18 -31.41 -11.83
CA LEU A 174 9.54 -32.07 -13.11
C LEU A 174 11.06 -32.33 -13.25
N GLU A 175 11.77 -32.52 -12.13
CA GLU A 175 13.10 -33.12 -12.13
C GLU A 175 13.14 -34.37 -11.24
#